data_e6e47861300a1fb85179e1df6d6bf0af
#
_entry.id   e6e47861300a1fb85179e1df6d6bf0af
#
_cell.length_a   1.000
_cell.length_b   1.000
_cell.length_c   1.000
_cell.angle_alpha   90.00
_cell.angle_beta   90.00
_cell.angle_gamma   90.00
#
_symmetry.space_group_name_H-M   'P 1'
#
loop_
_entity.id
_entity.type
_entity.pdbx_description
1 polymer ?
#
loop_
_entity_poly.entity_id
_entity_poly.type
_entity_poly.pdbx_seq_one_letter_code
_entity_poly.pdbx_strand_id
1 'polypeptide(L)'
;MVRDYNAALRFVNDYFTMDFRKFINQYFREERRAQIDQNITPAKYNKLFGELSNRQCEIIDDKESKYIVVAAGPGSGKTRVLVHKLASLLLLEDVKHEQLLMLTFSRAAATEFKKRLIDLVGNAAHYVDIKTFHSYSFDLVGKQGSLDEAKDVVRLAAEMIENGEVEASKIAKSVLVIDEAQDMGEDDFRLVQALMRQNEEMRVIAVGDDDQNIYGFRGSNSKYMQSLVEQDGAKLYEMTDNYRSAKAIVDCANRYVQRIPGRLKHTSIQSATGKDGKVMTLKSLLDAEIKVEGSTAILTRTNEETMQVAYELEQRGLHATVAQSMGGFRFGNLAEVRYFLKQLGGKDDVTITKEKWNEAKQRTFETYASSTCLNIMQHFISDFEITHQSYYRSDLREYIFESKIEDFIAADERSVFVSTIHKAKGREFDNVYLMSAIPDGRSVDDMRSYYVGLTRAKRNLYLVTNPQTECSSVSLPLNMKDVWLDFFRGIKEHVLHLRSGDNLQYKDGYLMNEQDINVAALSASGKDKLKAWTDKGYEVVSVRVSYTLAWKPQDSNIEYAVCLANLHLAKQEKTSE
;
A
#
# COMPACT_ATOMS: atom_id res chain seq x y z
N MET A 1 21.87 -7.81 41.18
CA MET A 1 22.99 -6.86 40.96
C MET A 1 24.02 -7.53 40.06
N VAL A 2 24.33 -6.88 38.96
CA VAL A 2 25.33 -7.36 38.01
C VAL A 2 26.69 -7.24 38.69
N ARG A 3 27.36 -8.38 38.92
CA ARG A 3 28.65 -8.41 39.61
C ARG A 3 29.83 -8.04 38.71
N ASP A 4 29.65 -8.06 37.40
CA ASP A 4 30.66 -7.72 36.39
C ASP A 4 29.98 -6.99 35.24
N TYR A 5 30.26 -5.70 35.13
CA TYR A 5 29.71 -4.83 34.08
C TYR A 5 30.14 -5.27 32.67
N ASN A 6 31.38 -5.67 32.49
CA ASN A 6 31.92 -6.09 31.21
C ASN A 6 31.33 -7.44 30.75
N ALA A 7 31.03 -8.34 31.68
CA ALA A 7 30.37 -9.60 31.38
C ALA A 7 28.89 -9.36 31.01
N ALA A 8 28.24 -8.42 31.68
CA ALA A 8 26.87 -8.03 31.34
C ALA A 8 26.77 -7.34 29.99
N LEU A 9 27.73 -6.45 29.70
CA LEU A 9 27.79 -5.77 28.41
C LEU A 9 28.04 -6.77 27.25
N ARG A 10 28.93 -7.74 27.46
CA ARG A 10 29.16 -8.85 26.50
C ARG A 10 27.90 -9.71 26.33
N PHE A 11 27.22 -10.09 27.41
CA PHE A 11 25.98 -10.84 27.35
C PHE A 11 24.92 -10.13 26.52
N VAL A 12 24.74 -8.81 26.74
CA VAL A 12 23.78 -7.99 25.98
C VAL A 12 24.19 -7.89 24.50
N ASN A 13 25.46 -7.62 24.23
CA ASN A 13 25.95 -7.54 22.85
C ASN A 13 25.81 -8.90 22.11
N ASP A 14 26.18 -9.99 22.76
CA ASP A 14 26.07 -11.34 22.22
C ASP A 14 24.59 -11.75 22.03
N TYR A 15 23.69 -11.27 22.90
CA TYR A 15 22.26 -11.47 22.70
C TYR A 15 21.75 -10.87 21.39
N PHE A 16 22.22 -9.69 21.01
CA PHE A 16 21.77 -9.03 19.78
C PHE A 16 22.52 -9.49 18.52
N THR A 17 23.76 -9.95 18.64
CA THR A 17 24.63 -10.23 17.50
C THR A 17 24.80 -11.73 17.20
N MET A 18 24.68 -12.61 18.20
CA MET A 18 24.89 -14.03 17.99
C MET A 18 23.62 -14.73 17.49
N ASP A 19 23.82 -15.79 16.71
CA ASP A 19 22.77 -16.79 16.44
C ASP A 19 22.18 -17.33 17.75
N PHE A 20 20.87 -17.56 17.80
CA PHE A 20 20.15 -17.97 18.99
C PHE A 20 20.74 -19.27 19.60
N ARG A 21 21.00 -20.30 18.78
CA ARG A 21 21.56 -21.57 19.26
C ARG A 21 22.95 -21.39 19.84
N LYS A 22 23.81 -20.60 19.20
CA LYS A 22 25.15 -20.29 19.71
C LYS A 22 25.05 -19.54 21.04
N PHE A 23 24.16 -18.54 21.13
CA PHE A 23 23.93 -17.78 22.35
C PHE A 23 23.41 -18.64 23.51
N ILE A 24 22.40 -19.48 23.26
CA ILE A 24 21.86 -20.40 24.28
C ILE A 24 22.93 -21.39 24.74
N ASN A 25 23.73 -21.93 23.82
CA ASN A 25 24.81 -22.83 24.15
C ASN A 25 25.92 -22.18 24.99
N GLN A 26 26.19 -20.90 24.80
CA GLN A 26 27.21 -20.18 25.54
C GLN A 26 26.79 -19.75 26.93
N TYR A 27 25.52 -19.33 27.10
CA TYR A 27 25.06 -18.66 28.33
C TYR A 27 24.12 -19.49 29.21
N PHE A 28 23.54 -20.60 28.72
CA PHE A 28 22.58 -21.41 29.49
C PHE A 28 23.04 -22.86 29.66
N ARG A 29 22.79 -23.42 30.86
CA ARG A 29 23.06 -24.82 31.17
C ARG A 29 21.99 -25.74 30.57
N GLU A 30 22.31 -27.04 30.38
CA GLU A 30 21.43 -28.04 29.74
C GLU A 30 20.00 -28.09 30.29
N GLU A 31 19.82 -28.02 31.63
CA GLU A 31 18.50 -28.03 32.24
C GLU A 31 17.61 -26.85 31.86
N ARG A 32 18.18 -25.66 31.69
CA ARG A 32 17.47 -24.48 31.20
C ARG A 32 17.30 -24.47 29.68
N ARG A 33 18.19 -25.10 28.95
CA ARG A 33 18.05 -25.29 27.50
C ARG A 33 16.82 -26.12 27.18
N ALA A 34 16.60 -27.23 27.89
CA ALA A 34 15.44 -28.08 27.74
C ALA A 34 14.10 -27.36 28.05
N GLN A 35 14.12 -26.34 28.95
CA GLN A 35 12.95 -25.47 29.20
C GLN A 35 12.73 -24.42 28.12
N ILE A 36 13.80 -23.94 27.46
CA ILE A 36 13.74 -22.97 26.36
C ILE A 36 13.34 -23.67 25.06
N ASP A 37 13.78 -24.91 24.86
CA ASP A 37 13.40 -25.79 23.73
C ASP A 37 11.99 -26.40 23.87
N GLN A 38 11.14 -25.88 24.76
CA GLN A 38 9.78 -26.38 24.92
C GLN A 38 8.96 -26.18 23.67
N ASN A 39 8.86 -27.27 22.96
CA ASN A 39 8.15 -27.49 21.72
C ASN A 39 6.71 -26.97 21.75
N ILE A 40 6.31 -26.40 20.64
CA ILE A 40 4.93 -26.03 20.32
C ILE A 40 4.01 -27.23 20.60
N THR A 41 2.90 -26.99 21.30
CA THR A 41 1.89 -28.03 21.52
C THR A 41 1.31 -28.51 20.17
N PRO A 42 0.90 -29.79 20.04
CA PRO A 42 0.27 -30.29 18.81
C PRO A 42 -0.90 -29.44 18.31
N ALA A 43 -1.69 -28.88 19.22
CA ALA A 43 -2.79 -27.98 18.88
C ALA A 43 -2.29 -26.66 18.23
N LYS A 44 -1.20 -26.11 18.74
CA LYS A 44 -0.59 -24.90 18.18
C LYS A 44 0.09 -25.17 16.84
N TYR A 45 0.73 -26.34 16.71
CA TYR A 45 1.31 -26.80 15.44
C TYR A 45 0.22 -26.96 14.36
N ASN A 46 -0.89 -27.61 14.68
CA ASN A 46 -2.02 -27.76 13.76
C ASN A 46 -2.65 -26.41 13.38
N LYS A 47 -2.76 -25.47 14.30
CA LYS A 47 -3.21 -24.10 14.00
C LYS A 47 -2.28 -23.38 13.04
N LEU A 48 -0.97 -23.60 13.17
CA LEU A 48 0.04 -22.94 12.35
C LEU A 48 0.20 -23.57 10.96
N PHE A 49 0.05 -24.89 10.83
CA PHE A 49 0.44 -25.60 9.60
C PHE A 49 -0.67 -26.50 9.03
N GLY A 50 -1.70 -26.84 9.80
CA GLY A 50 -2.71 -27.85 9.41
C GLY A 50 -3.57 -27.50 8.20
N GLU A 51 -3.61 -26.24 7.80
CA GLU A 51 -4.41 -25.77 6.65
C GLU A 51 -3.56 -25.35 5.43
N LEU A 52 -2.26 -25.60 5.46
CA LEU A 52 -1.35 -25.23 4.38
C LEU A 52 -1.28 -26.35 3.32
N SER A 53 -1.06 -25.97 2.08
CA SER A 53 -0.79 -26.95 1.02
C SER A 53 0.60 -27.57 1.18
N ASN A 54 0.83 -28.73 0.59
CA ASN A 54 2.15 -29.38 0.62
C ASN A 54 3.25 -28.45 0.11
N ARG A 55 2.99 -27.69 -0.95
CA ARG A 55 3.95 -26.74 -1.52
C ARG A 55 4.26 -25.58 -0.56
N GLN A 56 3.26 -25.10 0.16
CA GLN A 56 3.43 -24.08 1.18
C GLN A 56 4.26 -24.62 2.36
N CYS A 57 3.99 -25.86 2.79
CA CYS A 57 4.79 -26.52 3.84
C CYS A 57 6.25 -26.71 3.41
N GLU A 58 6.52 -27.15 2.18
CA GLU A 58 7.89 -27.30 1.66
C GLU A 58 8.70 -25.99 1.78
N ILE A 59 8.08 -24.84 1.46
CA ILE A 59 8.73 -23.51 1.56
C ILE A 59 8.99 -23.15 3.03
N ILE A 60 8.02 -23.42 3.89
CA ILE A 60 8.11 -23.09 5.32
C ILE A 60 9.14 -23.97 6.02
N ASP A 61 9.20 -25.25 5.68
CA ASP A 61 10.10 -26.23 6.28
C ASP A 61 11.54 -26.17 5.72
N ASP A 62 11.79 -25.41 4.65
CA ASP A 62 13.15 -25.22 4.14
C ASP A 62 13.97 -24.37 5.12
N LYS A 63 14.86 -25.04 5.85
CA LYS A 63 15.78 -24.45 6.83
C LYS A 63 17.23 -24.40 6.34
N GLU A 64 17.53 -25.11 5.25
CA GLU A 64 18.88 -25.32 4.75
C GLU A 64 19.29 -24.28 3.71
N SER A 65 18.35 -23.81 2.88
CA SER A 65 18.65 -22.88 1.80
C SER A 65 18.95 -21.48 2.33
N LYS A 66 20.08 -20.93 1.91
CA LYS A 66 20.49 -19.57 2.26
C LYS A 66 19.62 -18.52 1.55
N TYR A 67 19.28 -18.77 0.30
CA TYR A 67 18.38 -17.93 -0.49
C TYR A 67 17.17 -18.73 -0.92
N ILE A 68 16.01 -18.35 -0.43
CA ILE A 68 14.71 -18.93 -0.81
C ILE A 68 13.99 -17.90 -1.67
N VAL A 69 13.84 -18.20 -2.95
CA VAL A 69 13.10 -17.34 -3.88
C VAL A 69 11.80 -18.03 -4.28
N VAL A 70 10.68 -17.34 -4.05
CA VAL A 70 9.35 -17.88 -4.33
C VAL A 70 8.71 -17.08 -5.45
N ALA A 71 8.67 -17.66 -6.64
CA ALA A 71 7.93 -17.13 -7.78
C ALA A 71 6.45 -17.55 -7.63
N ALA A 72 5.64 -16.64 -7.15
CA ALA A 72 4.28 -16.93 -6.69
C ALA A 72 3.24 -16.33 -7.65
N GLY A 73 2.33 -17.14 -8.15
CA GLY A 73 1.22 -16.68 -8.97
C GLY A 73 0.21 -15.83 -8.20
N PRO A 74 -0.70 -15.13 -8.91
CA PRO A 74 -1.78 -14.38 -8.28
C PRO A 74 -2.68 -15.32 -7.48
N GLY A 75 -3.08 -14.90 -6.28
CA GLY A 75 -3.97 -15.70 -5.44
C GLY A 75 -3.38 -16.98 -4.88
N SER A 76 -2.05 -17.20 -4.96
CA SER A 76 -1.38 -18.41 -4.47
C SER A 76 -1.16 -18.44 -2.95
N GLY A 77 -1.54 -17.35 -2.26
CA GLY A 77 -1.37 -17.27 -0.81
C GLY A 77 0.03 -16.79 -0.38
N LYS A 78 0.70 -15.94 -1.17
CA LYS A 78 2.00 -15.31 -0.84
C LYS A 78 2.07 -14.81 0.60
N THR A 79 1.14 -13.93 0.97
CA THR A 79 1.04 -13.36 2.33
C THR A 79 0.91 -14.45 3.39
N ARG A 80 0.08 -15.48 3.11
CA ARG A 80 -0.11 -16.61 4.04
C ARG A 80 1.19 -17.36 4.27
N VAL A 81 1.90 -17.73 3.21
CA VAL A 81 3.19 -18.43 3.32
C VAL A 81 4.20 -17.60 4.10
N LEU A 82 4.31 -16.30 3.81
CA LEU A 82 5.25 -15.43 4.52
C LEU A 82 4.91 -15.29 6.00
N VAL A 83 3.66 -15.09 6.36
CA VAL A 83 3.24 -14.99 7.78
C VAL A 83 3.52 -16.29 8.52
N HIS A 84 3.22 -17.44 7.91
CA HIS A 84 3.52 -18.75 8.52
C HIS A 84 5.02 -19.05 8.57
N LYS A 85 5.81 -18.61 7.57
CA LYS A 85 7.28 -18.71 7.62
C LYS A 85 7.85 -17.85 8.74
N LEU A 86 7.38 -16.61 8.91
CA LEU A 86 7.77 -15.77 10.04
C LEU A 86 7.43 -16.42 11.38
N ALA A 87 6.23 -17.00 11.50
CA ALA A 87 5.82 -17.73 12.70
C ALA A 87 6.71 -18.97 12.94
N SER A 88 7.08 -19.71 11.89
CA SER A 88 8.01 -20.85 11.97
C SER A 88 9.41 -20.42 12.44
N LEU A 89 9.94 -19.32 11.87
CA LEU A 89 11.24 -18.77 12.27
C LEU A 89 11.27 -18.41 13.76
N LEU A 90 10.22 -17.79 14.26
CA LEU A 90 10.12 -17.38 15.68
C LEU A 90 9.88 -18.55 16.64
N LEU A 91 9.08 -19.54 16.25
CA LEU A 91 8.56 -20.56 17.15
C LEU A 91 9.25 -21.93 17.02
N LEU A 92 9.82 -22.23 15.84
CA LEU A 92 10.43 -23.53 15.53
C LEU A 92 11.92 -23.45 15.24
N GLU A 93 12.38 -22.31 14.73
CA GLU A 93 13.79 -22.10 14.37
C GLU A 93 14.50 -21.21 15.40
N ASP A 94 13.78 -20.76 16.45
CA ASP A 94 14.29 -19.95 17.56
C ASP A 94 15.05 -18.68 17.10
N VAL A 95 14.66 -18.12 15.96
CA VAL A 95 15.22 -16.84 15.47
C VAL A 95 14.73 -15.73 16.40
N LYS A 96 15.65 -14.94 16.93
CA LYS A 96 15.30 -13.80 17.77
C LYS A 96 14.54 -12.76 16.95
N HIS A 97 13.50 -12.18 17.55
CA HIS A 97 12.65 -11.19 16.86
C HIS A 97 13.44 -9.96 16.38
N GLU A 98 14.49 -9.54 17.07
CA GLU A 98 15.35 -8.42 16.68
C GLU A 98 16.22 -8.75 15.45
N GLN A 99 16.53 -10.03 15.23
CA GLN A 99 17.33 -10.52 14.12
C GLN A 99 16.49 -10.85 12.88
N LEU A 100 15.17 -10.74 12.99
CA LEU A 100 14.25 -10.94 11.88
C LEU A 100 13.82 -9.58 11.31
N LEU A 101 14.07 -9.38 10.02
CA LEU A 101 13.65 -8.20 9.27
C LEU A 101 12.75 -8.62 8.11
N MET A 102 11.58 -8.00 8.00
CA MET A 102 10.72 -8.12 6.83
C MET A 102 10.55 -6.77 6.16
N LEU A 103 10.85 -6.72 4.86
CA LEU A 103 10.71 -5.52 4.03
C LEU A 103 9.59 -5.72 3.00
N THR A 104 8.78 -4.68 2.82
CA THR A 104 7.70 -4.60 1.83
C THR A 104 7.65 -3.22 1.17
N PHE A 105 6.86 -3.07 0.09
CA PHE A 105 6.76 -1.80 -0.64
C PHE A 105 5.58 -0.94 -0.22
N SER A 106 4.67 -1.46 0.60
CA SER A 106 3.54 -0.68 1.04
C SER A 106 3.31 -0.81 2.54
N ARG A 107 2.93 0.31 3.13
CA ARG A 107 2.59 0.37 4.52
C ARG A 107 1.35 -0.47 4.85
N ALA A 108 0.35 -0.48 3.97
CA ALA A 108 -0.83 -1.32 4.14
C ALA A 108 -0.46 -2.80 4.23
N ALA A 109 0.49 -3.28 3.39
CA ALA A 109 1.01 -4.64 3.47
C ALA A 109 1.73 -4.89 4.80
N ALA A 110 2.63 -4.00 5.24
CA ALA A 110 3.32 -4.14 6.53
C ALA A 110 2.32 -4.24 7.70
N THR A 111 1.28 -3.40 7.70
CA THR A 111 0.19 -3.43 8.70
C THR A 111 -0.56 -4.76 8.67
N GLU A 112 -0.94 -5.24 7.50
CA GLU A 112 -1.65 -6.51 7.33
C GLU A 112 -0.80 -7.71 7.80
N PHE A 113 0.49 -7.75 7.43
CA PHE A 113 1.42 -8.76 7.91
C PHE A 113 1.53 -8.75 9.43
N LYS A 114 1.67 -7.56 10.03
CA LYS A 114 1.76 -7.39 11.47
C LYS A 114 0.52 -7.93 12.17
N LYS A 115 -0.68 -7.56 11.70
CA LYS A 115 -1.97 -8.05 12.24
C LYS A 115 -2.04 -9.58 12.18
N ARG A 116 -1.79 -10.17 11.02
CA ARG A 116 -1.85 -11.63 10.83
C ARG A 116 -0.80 -12.37 11.67
N LEU A 117 0.39 -11.81 11.83
CA LEU A 117 1.42 -12.42 12.67
C LEU A 117 1.03 -12.35 14.16
N ILE A 118 0.43 -11.23 14.62
CA ILE A 118 -0.11 -11.10 15.98
C ILE A 118 -1.16 -12.20 16.24
N ASP A 119 -2.06 -12.45 15.29
CA ASP A 119 -3.08 -13.48 15.40
C ASP A 119 -2.50 -14.90 15.54
N LEU A 120 -1.32 -15.16 14.95
CA LEU A 120 -0.65 -16.46 15.00
C LEU A 120 0.24 -16.65 16.23
N VAL A 121 1.10 -15.67 16.53
CA VAL A 121 2.15 -15.81 17.55
C VAL A 121 1.95 -14.93 18.78
N GLY A 122 0.93 -14.06 18.76
CA GLY A 122 0.60 -13.15 19.87
C GLY A 122 1.60 -12.00 20.02
N ASN A 123 1.86 -11.60 21.26
CA ASN A 123 2.65 -10.41 21.58
C ASN A 123 4.08 -10.41 21.01
N ALA A 124 4.69 -11.56 20.77
CA ALA A 124 6.04 -11.65 20.18
C ALA A 124 6.11 -10.98 18.81
N ALA A 125 5.00 -10.96 18.06
CA ALA A 125 4.92 -10.28 16.76
C ALA A 125 5.19 -8.78 16.84
N HIS A 126 4.90 -8.12 17.96
CA HIS A 126 5.10 -6.67 18.09
C HIS A 126 6.57 -6.26 18.00
N TYR A 127 7.48 -7.15 18.35
CA TYR A 127 8.92 -6.91 18.36
C TYR A 127 9.64 -7.29 17.06
N VAL A 128 8.92 -7.87 16.10
CA VAL A 128 9.47 -8.17 14.77
C VAL A 128 9.48 -6.91 13.92
N ASP A 129 10.62 -6.62 13.28
CA ASP A 129 10.75 -5.54 12.33
C ASP A 129 10.04 -5.90 11.02
N ILE A 130 8.80 -5.43 10.86
CA ILE A 130 8.02 -5.50 9.62
C ILE A 130 7.84 -4.07 9.13
N LYS A 131 8.60 -3.67 8.12
CA LYS A 131 8.74 -2.28 7.68
C LYS A 131 8.70 -2.16 6.16
N THR A 132 8.46 -0.95 5.67
CA THR A 132 8.75 -0.65 4.27
C THR A 132 10.24 -0.42 4.08
N PHE A 133 10.74 -0.51 2.84
CA PHE A 133 12.13 -0.14 2.51
C PHE A 133 12.47 1.27 2.99
N HIS A 134 11.56 2.23 2.80
CA HIS A 134 11.74 3.61 3.24
C HIS A 134 11.77 3.73 4.76
N SER A 135 10.83 3.10 5.47
CA SER A 135 10.76 3.14 6.93
C SER A 135 12.03 2.59 7.58
N TYR A 136 12.48 1.43 7.11
CA TYR A 136 13.73 0.84 7.60
C TYR A 136 14.94 1.75 7.34
N SER A 137 15.01 2.36 6.16
CA SER A 137 16.08 3.28 5.80
C SER A 137 16.08 4.54 6.66
N PHE A 138 14.92 5.10 7.00
CA PHE A 138 14.81 6.22 7.93
C PHE A 138 15.33 5.90 9.33
N ASP A 139 15.10 4.68 9.82
CA ASP A 139 15.64 4.25 11.11
C ASP A 139 17.17 4.17 11.12
N LEU A 140 17.77 3.81 9.97
CA LEU A 140 19.22 3.70 9.82
C LEU A 140 19.89 5.07 9.68
N VAL A 141 19.35 5.93 8.84
CA VAL A 141 19.92 7.26 8.54
C VAL A 141 19.78 8.21 9.75
N GLY A 142 18.87 7.89 10.67
CA GLY A 142 18.55 8.77 11.78
C GLY A 142 17.58 9.88 11.35
N LYS A 143 16.58 10.14 12.21
CA LYS A 143 15.42 11.01 11.92
C LYS A 143 15.78 12.53 11.90
N GLN A 144 17.05 12.88 11.59
CA GLN A 144 17.56 14.24 11.48
C GLN A 144 17.58 14.66 10.01
N GLY A 145 16.50 15.22 9.51
CA GLY A 145 16.41 15.78 8.18
C GLY A 145 15.00 16.26 7.88
N SER A 146 14.85 17.17 6.93
CA SER A 146 13.53 17.52 6.44
C SER A 146 12.94 16.32 5.67
N LEU A 147 11.66 16.04 5.87
CA LEU A 147 10.93 14.99 5.14
C LEU A 147 10.96 15.18 3.60
N ASP A 148 11.48 16.32 3.13
CA ASP A 148 11.65 16.62 1.69
C ASP A 148 12.89 15.94 1.07
N GLU A 149 13.87 15.52 1.90
CA GLU A 149 15.07 14.76 1.48
C GLU A 149 14.82 13.25 1.34
N ALA A 150 13.59 12.82 1.57
CA ALA A 150 13.20 11.40 1.61
C ALA A 150 13.29 10.63 0.28
N LYS A 151 13.51 11.30 -0.85
CA LYS A 151 13.57 10.61 -2.15
C LYS A 151 14.77 9.66 -2.26
N ASP A 152 15.87 9.98 -1.58
CA ASP A 152 17.13 9.26 -1.68
C ASP A 152 17.46 8.47 -0.40
N VAL A 153 16.52 8.35 0.55
CA VAL A 153 16.78 7.76 1.86
C VAL A 153 17.24 6.30 1.78
N VAL A 154 16.70 5.52 0.84
CA VAL A 154 17.08 4.11 0.65
C VAL A 154 18.51 4.01 0.15
N ARG A 155 18.88 4.84 -0.82
CA ARG A 155 20.25 4.92 -1.34
C ARG A 155 21.23 5.36 -0.25
N LEU A 156 20.87 6.40 0.51
CA LEU A 156 21.69 6.91 1.61
C LEU A 156 21.91 5.87 2.70
N ALA A 157 20.87 5.12 3.09
CA ALA A 157 20.96 4.04 4.05
C ALA A 157 21.92 2.92 3.57
N ALA A 158 21.84 2.55 2.29
CA ALA A 158 22.75 1.58 1.70
C ALA A 158 24.22 2.08 1.76
N GLU A 159 24.48 3.34 1.39
CA GLU A 159 25.79 3.97 1.45
C GLU A 159 26.35 4.00 2.89
N MET A 160 25.53 4.37 3.86
CA MET A 160 25.95 4.40 5.27
C MET A 160 26.31 3.00 5.80
N ILE A 161 25.57 1.96 5.40
CA ILE A 161 25.92 0.56 5.75
C ILE A 161 27.25 0.18 5.09
N GLU A 162 27.43 0.46 3.81
CA GLU A 162 28.65 0.14 3.06
C GLU A 162 29.88 0.84 3.65
N ASN A 163 29.72 2.06 4.15
CA ASN A 163 30.77 2.85 4.80
C ASN A 163 31.04 2.46 6.26
N GLY A 164 30.19 1.60 6.86
CA GLY A 164 30.29 1.25 8.29
C GLY A 164 29.86 2.36 9.25
N GLU A 165 29.00 3.27 8.78
CA GLU A 165 28.50 4.42 9.56
C GLU A 165 27.25 4.07 10.39
N VAL A 166 26.68 2.88 10.18
CA VAL A 166 25.49 2.40 10.91
C VAL A 166 25.92 1.52 12.08
N GLU A 167 25.27 1.73 13.22
CA GLU A 167 25.48 0.89 14.40
C GLU A 167 25.18 -0.59 14.11
N ALA A 168 26.13 -1.48 14.41
CA ALA A 168 26.03 -2.91 14.10
C ALA A 168 24.76 -3.57 14.67
N SER A 169 24.30 -3.17 15.85
CA SER A 169 23.08 -3.68 16.47
C SER A 169 21.82 -3.47 15.62
N LYS A 170 21.75 -2.39 14.82
CA LYS A 170 20.61 -2.07 13.95
C LYS A 170 20.54 -2.91 12.68
N ILE A 171 21.71 -3.38 12.22
CA ILE A 171 21.84 -4.13 10.96
C ILE A 171 22.20 -5.61 11.15
N ALA A 172 22.40 -6.06 12.38
CA ALA A 172 22.66 -7.47 12.69
C ALA A 172 21.38 -8.29 12.51
N LYS A 173 21.19 -8.86 11.32
CA LYS A 173 20.01 -9.64 10.95
C LYS A 173 20.40 -11.06 10.53
N SER A 174 19.72 -12.06 11.10
CA SER A 174 19.89 -13.47 10.72
C SER A 174 18.99 -13.86 9.56
N VAL A 175 17.83 -13.21 9.42
CA VAL A 175 16.88 -13.49 8.35
C VAL A 175 16.31 -12.20 7.80
N LEU A 176 16.37 -12.06 6.49
CA LEU A 176 15.71 -11.00 5.72
C LEU A 176 14.57 -11.61 4.89
N VAL A 177 13.37 -11.11 5.06
CA VAL A 177 12.18 -11.48 4.28
C VAL A 177 11.78 -10.30 3.40
N ILE A 178 11.57 -10.53 2.11
CA ILE A 178 11.17 -9.51 1.14
C ILE A 178 9.85 -9.92 0.50
N ASP A 179 8.81 -9.10 0.70
CA ASP A 179 7.53 -9.27 0.01
C ASP A 179 7.47 -8.40 -1.25
N GLU A 180 6.74 -8.86 -2.25
CA GLU A 180 6.62 -8.23 -3.58
C GLU A 180 8.00 -7.93 -4.21
N ALA A 181 8.94 -8.87 -4.10
CA ALA A 181 10.35 -8.71 -4.49
C ALA A 181 10.55 -8.30 -5.97
N GLN A 182 9.54 -8.53 -6.85
CA GLN A 182 9.57 -8.06 -8.23
C GLN A 182 9.51 -6.53 -8.36
N ASP A 183 9.05 -5.82 -7.30
CA ASP A 183 8.91 -4.36 -7.32
C ASP A 183 10.19 -3.62 -6.87
N MET A 184 11.28 -4.34 -6.53
CA MET A 184 12.57 -3.74 -6.17
C MET A 184 13.11 -2.86 -7.31
N GLY A 185 13.61 -1.68 -6.94
CA GLY A 185 14.46 -0.82 -7.75
C GLY A 185 15.95 -1.03 -7.46
N GLU A 186 16.79 -0.23 -8.07
CA GLU A 186 18.25 -0.29 -7.91
C GLU A 186 18.68 -0.01 -6.47
N ASP A 187 18.13 1.06 -5.87
CA ASP A 187 18.47 1.46 -4.51
C ASP A 187 18.00 0.43 -3.46
N ASP A 188 16.80 -0.16 -3.67
CA ASP A 188 16.25 -1.20 -2.80
C ASP A 188 17.15 -2.44 -2.82
N PHE A 189 17.59 -2.86 -4.02
CA PHE A 189 18.47 -4.02 -4.16
C PHE A 189 19.87 -3.75 -3.61
N ARG A 190 20.40 -2.52 -3.77
CA ARG A 190 21.67 -2.10 -3.16
C ARG A 190 21.62 -2.19 -1.63
N LEU A 191 20.50 -1.75 -1.01
CA LEU A 191 20.28 -1.89 0.43
C LEU A 191 20.28 -3.37 0.86
N VAL A 192 19.59 -4.24 0.11
CA VAL A 192 19.58 -5.69 0.36
C VAL A 192 21.01 -6.26 0.28
N GLN A 193 21.77 -5.89 -0.76
CA GLN A 193 23.16 -6.33 -0.92
C GLN A 193 24.07 -5.83 0.20
N ALA A 194 23.91 -4.59 0.65
CA ALA A 194 24.67 -4.02 1.77
C ALA A 194 24.41 -4.81 3.07
N LEU A 195 23.15 -5.16 3.35
CA LEU A 195 22.79 -6.00 4.49
C LEU A 195 23.38 -7.42 4.37
N MET A 196 23.32 -8.04 3.18
CA MET A 196 23.91 -9.37 2.93
C MET A 196 25.42 -9.39 3.16
N ARG A 197 26.14 -8.36 2.74
CA ARG A 197 27.59 -8.24 2.94
C ARG A 197 27.98 -8.09 4.42
N GLN A 198 27.17 -7.40 5.20
CA GLN A 198 27.41 -7.21 6.64
C GLN A 198 27.00 -8.43 7.48
N ASN A 199 26.18 -9.33 6.93
CA ASN A 199 25.66 -10.51 7.60
C ASN A 199 25.87 -11.75 6.71
N GLU A 200 27.10 -12.28 6.65
CA GLU A 200 27.47 -13.38 5.76
C GLU A 200 26.58 -14.63 5.91
N GLU A 201 26.10 -14.90 7.12
CA GLU A 201 25.22 -16.05 7.44
C GLU A 201 23.73 -15.72 7.28
N MET A 202 23.37 -14.52 6.84
CA MET A 202 21.96 -14.11 6.72
C MET A 202 21.24 -14.93 5.65
N ARG A 203 20.09 -15.47 6.03
CA ARG A 203 19.15 -16.10 5.09
C ARG A 203 18.25 -15.06 4.46
N VAL A 204 18.04 -15.15 3.15
CA VAL A 204 17.15 -14.22 2.41
C VAL A 204 15.97 -15.01 1.83
N ILE A 205 14.77 -14.57 2.15
CA ILE A 205 13.53 -15.16 1.67
C ILE A 205 12.79 -14.10 0.86
N ALA A 206 12.81 -14.22 -0.46
CA ALA A 206 12.18 -13.26 -1.37
C ALA A 206 10.95 -13.89 -2.04
N VAL A 207 9.81 -13.25 -1.89
CA VAL A 207 8.55 -13.70 -2.49
C VAL A 207 8.02 -12.63 -3.42
N GLY A 208 7.61 -13.02 -4.62
CA GLY A 208 7.11 -12.08 -5.61
C GLY A 208 6.41 -12.73 -6.78
N ASP A 209 5.80 -11.90 -7.61
CA ASP A 209 5.18 -12.28 -8.88
C ASP A 209 5.76 -11.44 -10.01
N ASP A 210 6.76 -11.96 -10.71
CA ASP A 210 7.44 -11.29 -11.81
C ASP A 210 6.50 -10.86 -12.94
N ASP A 211 5.38 -11.58 -13.13
CA ASP A 211 4.34 -11.22 -14.08
C ASP A 211 3.49 -10.01 -13.63
N GLN A 212 3.58 -9.62 -12.36
CA GLN A 212 2.87 -8.47 -11.77
C GLN A 212 3.77 -7.24 -11.49
N ASN A 213 4.98 -7.19 -12.04
CA ASN A 213 5.79 -5.97 -12.00
C ASN A 213 5.22 -4.93 -12.97
N ILE A 214 4.51 -3.94 -12.41
CA ILE A 214 3.86 -2.86 -13.16
C ILE A 214 4.40 -1.47 -12.79
N TYR A 215 5.49 -1.40 -12.03
CA TYR A 215 6.11 -0.15 -11.58
C TYR A 215 7.43 0.15 -12.28
N GLY A 216 7.66 -0.41 -13.48
CA GLY A 216 8.86 -0.17 -14.30
C GLY A 216 9.15 1.33 -14.51
N PHE A 217 8.10 2.16 -14.65
CA PHE A 217 8.20 3.61 -14.76
C PHE A 217 8.74 4.31 -13.49
N ARG A 218 8.84 3.60 -12.35
CA ARG A 218 9.48 4.05 -11.10
C ARG A 218 10.85 3.45 -10.87
N GLY A 219 11.39 2.69 -11.86
CA GLY A 219 12.69 2.04 -11.77
C GLY A 219 12.65 0.63 -11.21
N SER A 220 11.46 0.06 -10.88
CA SER A 220 11.38 -1.33 -10.46
C SER A 220 11.68 -2.29 -11.60
N ASN A 221 12.36 -3.40 -11.28
CA ASN A 221 12.72 -4.40 -12.28
C ASN A 221 12.81 -5.79 -11.66
N SER A 222 12.11 -6.75 -12.24
CA SER A 222 12.13 -8.16 -11.81
C SER A 222 13.51 -8.82 -11.91
N LYS A 223 14.48 -8.21 -12.63
CA LYS A 223 15.87 -8.67 -12.68
C LYS A 223 16.50 -8.80 -11.29
N TYR A 224 16.11 -7.94 -10.33
CA TYR A 224 16.67 -7.99 -8.97
C TYR A 224 16.20 -9.23 -8.20
N MET A 225 14.93 -9.63 -8.38
CA MET A 225 14.45 -10.91 -7.86
C MET A 225 15.15 -12.09 -8.56
N GLN A 226 15.41 -12.00 -9.87
CA GLN A 226 16.14 -13.00 -10.62
C GLN A 226 17.60 -13.11 -10.14
N SER A 227 18.27 -12.00 -9.84
CA SER A 227 19.63 -12.01 -9.28
C SER A 227 19.74 -12.74 -7.94
N LEU A 228 18.64 -12.85 -7.16
CA LEU A 228 18.62 -13.67 -5.94
C LEU A 228 18.54 -15.17 -6.26
N VAL A 229 17.92 -15.55 -7.39
CA VAL A 229 17.89 -16.97 -7.85
C VAL A 229 19.29 -17.42 -8.31
N GLU A 230 20.09 -16.50 -8.81
CA GLU A 230 21.44 -16.76 -9.33
C GLU A 230 22.51 -16.86 -8.22
N GLN A 231 22.15 -16.59 -6.95
CA GLN A 231 23.07 -16.72 -5.83
C GLN A 231 23.42 -18.19 -5.55
N ASP A 232 24.64 -18.44 -5.08
CA ASP A 232 25.06 -19.79 -4.69
C ASP A 232 24.23 -20.30 -3.49
N GLY A 233 23.74 -21.53 -3.60
CA GLY A 233 22.83 -22.13 -2.62
C GLY A 233 21.38 -21.59 -2.67
N ALA A 234 21.00 -20.88 -3.74
CA ALA A 234 19.63 -20.43 -3.92
C ALA A 234 18.69 -21.55 -4.34
N LYS A 235 17.48 -21.52 -3.81
CA LYS A 235 16.40 -22.43 -4.18
C LYS A 235 15.18 -21.66 -4.66
N LEU A 236 14.76 -21.98 -5.88
CA LEU A 236 13.55 -21.39 -6.49
C LEU A 236 12.34 -22.31 -6.25
N TYR A 237 11.29 -21.74 -5.71
CA TYR A 237 9.98 -22.37 -5.58
C TYR A 237 8.96 -21.67 -6.47
N GLU A 238 8.11 -22.45 -7.13
CA GLU A 238 6.95 -21.93 -7.85
C GLU A 238 5.68 -22.23 -7.06
N MET A 239 4.86 -21.20 -6.77
CA MET A 239 3.53 -21.33 -6.19
C MET A 239 2.49 -21.11 -7.27
N THR A 240 1.87 -22.19 -7.73
CA THR A 240 0.96 -22.19 -8.89
C THR A 240 -0.51 -22.41 -8.53
N ASP A 241 -0.81 -22.84 -7.32
CA ASP A 241 -2.19 -23.01 -6.86
C ASP A 241 -2.86 -21.65 -6.61
N ASN A 242 -3.96 -21.38 -7.28
CA ASN A 242 -4.74 -20.15 -7.12
C ASN A 242 -5.96 -20.42 -6.24
N TYR A 243 -5.96 -19.88 -5.03
CA TYR A 243 -7.05 -19.95 -4.04
C TYR A 243 -8.04 -18.79 -4.14
N ARG A 244 -7.83 -17.87 -5.07
CA ARG A 244 -8.64 -16.64 -5.25
C ARG A 244 -9.75 -16.83 -6.26
N SER A 245 -9.38 -17.22 -7.48
CA SER A 245 -10.17 -17.02 -8.68
C SER A 245 -10.82 -18.32 -9.18
N ALA A 246 -12.02 -18.20 -9.71
CA ALA A 246 -12.68 -19.28 -10.41
C ALA A 246 -11.87 -19.78 -11.62
N LYS A 247 -12.04 -21.06 -11.97
CA LYS A 247 -11.27 -21.72 -13.03
C LYS A 247 -11.28 -20.97 -14.36
N ALA A 248 -12.44 -20.46 -14.79
CA ALA A 248 -12.55 -19.71 -16.06
C ALA A 248 -11.63 -18.47 -16.11
N ILE A 249 -11.44 -17.78 -14.97
CA ILE A 249 -10.57 -16.61 -14.87
C ILE A 249 -9.10 -17.05 -14.91
N VAL A 250 -8.74 -18.11 -14.19
CA VAL A 250 -7.38 -18.68 -14.20
C VAL A 250 -7.00 -19.14 -15.61
N ASP A 251 -7.90 -19.84 -16.31
CA ASP A 251 -7.67 -20.29 -17.69
C ASP A 251 -7.50 -19.09 -18.65
N CYS A 252 -8.26 -18.01 -18.46
CA CYS A 252 -8.10 -16.77 -19.22
C CYS A 252 -6.74 -16.11 -18.95
N ALA A 253 -6.36 -16.00 -17.68
CA ALA A 253 -5.08 -15.41 -17.26
C ALA A 253 -3.89 -16.23 -17.78
N ASN A 254 -3.95 -17.58 -17.73
CA ASN A 254 -2.91 -18.47 -18.26
C ASN A 254 -2.69 -18.30 -19.76
N ARG A 255 -3.77 -18.17 -20.55
CA ARG A 255 -3.65 -17.93 -22.00
C ARG A 255 -2.99 -16.58 -22.31
N TYR A 256 -3.21 -15.58 -21.46
CA TYR A 256 -2.68 -14.25 -21.66
C TYR A 256 -1.22 -14.13 -21.20
N VAL A 257 -0.88 -14.67 -20.03
CA VAL A 257 0.45 -14.50 -19.40
C VAL A 257 1.58 -15.10 -20.24
N GLN A 258 1.30 -16.11 -21.07
CA GLN A 258 2.28 -16.70 -21.98
C GLN A 258 2.84 -15.72 -23.02
N ARG A 259 2.17 -14.58 -23.24
CA ARG A 259 2.64 -13.51 -24.13
C ARG A 259 3.68 -12.60 -23.48
N ILE A 260 3.85 -12.66 -22.16
CA ILE A 260 4.79 -11.83 -21.40
C ILE A 260 6.18 -12.49 -21.51
N PRO A 261 7.22 -11.79 -21.99
CA PRO A 261 8.57 -12.33 -22.10
C PRO A 261 9.31 -12.30 -20.74
N GLY A 262 10.35 -13.14 -20.60
CA GLY A 262 11.31 -13.11 -19.49
C GLY A 262 10.73 -13.50 -18.13
N ARG A 263 9.83 -14.47 -18.12
CA ARG A 263 9.15 -14.96 -16.90
C ARG A 263 10.03 -15.92 -16.10
N LEU A 264 9.95 -15.83 -14.78
CA LEU A 264 10.56 -16.79 -13.83
C LEU A 264 9.70 -18.06 -13.69
N LYS A 265 8.37 -17.92 -13.75
CA LYS A 265 7.44 -19.03 -13.64
C LYS A 265 7.26 -19.74 -14.98
N HIS A 266 7.48 -21.04 -14.99
CA HIS A 266 7.29 -21.90 -16.16
C HIS A 266 6.01 -22.73 -16.07
N THR A 267 5.52 -23.01 -14.85
CA THR A 267 4.33 -23.80 -14.60
C THR A 267 3.07 -22.93 -14.71
N SER A 268 2.04 -23.48 -15.35
CA SER A 268 0.73 -22.83 -15.44
C SER A 268 0.03 -22.80 -14.07
N ILE A 269 -0.67 -21.70 -13.78
CA ILE A 269 -1.46 -21.55 -12.57
C ILE A 269 -2.67 -22.48 -12.62
N GLN A 270 -3.02 -23.10 -11.51
CA GLN A 270 -4.16 -23.99 -11.36
C GLN A 270 -5.14 -23.41 -10.34
N SER A 271 -6.44 -23.44 -10.68
CA SER A 271 -7.47 -23.04 -9.71
C SER A 271 -7.64 -24.13 -8.66
N ALA A 272 -7.37 -23.77 -7.40
CA ALA A 272 -7.59 -24.62 -6.23
C ALA A 272 -8.93 -24.33 -5.54
N THR A 273 -9.78 -23.49 -6.15
CA THR A 273 -11.11 -23.16 -5.62
C THR A 273 -12.18 -23.96 -6.35
N GLY A 274 -13.19 -24.46 -5.62
CA GLY A 274 -14.42 -25.00 -6.23
C GLY A 274 -15.41 -23.90 -6.63
N LYS A 275 -14.98 -22.64 -6.78
CA LYS A 275 -15.87 -21.51 -7.06
C LYS A 275 -16.32 -21.52 -8.51
N ASP A 276 -17.63 -21.39 -8.70
CA ASP A 276 -18.20 -21.09 -10.01
C ASP A 276 -17.87 -19.65 -10.40
N GLY A 277 -17.66 -19.42 -11.69
CA GLY A 277 -17.39 -18.10 -12.21
C GLY A 277 -17.27 -18.09 -13.73
N LYS A 278 -17.27 -16.89 -14.29
CA LYS A 278 -17.29 -16.72 -15.74
C LYS A 278 -16.43 -15.56 -16.21
N VAL A 279 -15.97 -15.69 -17.47
CA VAL A 279 -15.35 -14.60 -18.23
C VAL A 279 -16.29 -14.24 -19.36
N MET A 280 -16.67 -12.98 -19.46
CA MET A 280 -17.57 -12.47 -20.49
C MET A 280 -16.94 -11.27 -21.20
N THR A 281 -17.19 -11.14 -22.49
CA THR A 281 -16.80 -9.97 -23.27
C THR A 281 -18.02 -9.06 -23.44
N LEU A 282 -17.83 -7.77 -23.16
CA LEU A 282 -18.83 -6.73 -23.34
C LEU A 282 -18.34 -5.75 -24.41
N LYS A 283 -19.22 -5.23 -25.24
CA LYS A 283 -18.86 -4.18 -26.18
C LYS A 283 -18.64 -2.86 -25.47
N SER A 284 -19.56 -2.48 -24.61
CA SER A 284 -19.52 -1.24 -23.84
C SER A 284 -19.94 -1.52 -22.39
N LEU A 285 -19.50 -0.67 -21.47
CA LEU A 285 -19.99 -0.67 -20.09
C LEU A 285 -21.44 -0.21 -20.01
N LEU A 286 -21.88 0.62 -20.96
CA LEU A 286 -23.24 1.13 -21.05
C LEU A 286 -24.28 0.02 -21.27
N ASP A 287 -23.89 -1.04 -21.98
CA ASP A 287 -24.76 -2.20 -22.27
C ASP A 287 -24.85 -3.20 -21.11
N ALA A 288 -24.10 -2.94 -20.01
CA ALA A 288 -24.02 -3.88 -18.91
C ALA A 288 -24.96 -3.49 -17.76
N GLU A 289 -25.74 -4.46 -17.29
CA GLU A 289 -26.29 -4.41 -15.93
C GLU A 289 -25.16 -4.66 -14.93
N ILE A 290 -24.73 -3.60 -14.21
CA ILE A 290 -23.63 -3.70 -13.27
C ILE A 290 -24.09 -4.42 -12.02
N LYS A 291 -23.49 -5.56 -11.73
CA LYS A 291 -23.81 -6.37 -10.55
C LYS A 291 -23.24 -5.67 -9.30
N VAL A 292 -24.10 -5.49 -8.33
CA VAL A 292 -23.76 -4.93 -7.00
C VAL A 292 -23.73 -6.04 -5.95
N GLU A 293 -24.01 -7.29 -6.33
CA GLU A 293 -23.90 -8.44 -5.44
C GLU A 293 -22.42 -8.82 -5.23
N GLY A 294 -21.96 -8.76 -4.01
CA GLY A 294 -20.55 -8.92 -3.65
C GLY A 294 -19.70 -7.71 -4.03
N SER A 295 -18.41 -7.79 -3.75
CA SER A 295 -17.47 -6.72 -4.07
C SER A 295 -17.31 -6.57 -5.58
N THR A 296 -17.59 -5.38 -6.11
CA THR A 296 -17.52 -5.08 -7.54
C THR A 296 -16.53 -3.97 -7.83
N ALA A 297 -15.66 -4.17 -8.82
CA ALA A 297 -14.73 -3.15 -9.29
C ALA A 297 -14.82 -2.92 -10.79
N ILE A 298 -14.63 -1.65 -11.19
CA ILE A 298 -14.38 -1.26 -12.56
C ILE A 298 -12.95 -0.72 -12.64
N LEU A 299 -12.11 -1.39 -13.43
CA LEU A 299 -10.70 -1.09 -13.53
C LEU A 299 -10.39 -0.43 -14.87
N THR A 300 -9.79 0.74 -14.83
CA THR A 300 -9.44 1.58 -15.97
C THR A 300 -7.94 1.70 -16.14
N ARG A 301 -7.49 2.30 -17.24
CA ARG A 301 -6.06 2.57 -17.48
C ARG A 301 -5.61 3.91 -16.90
N THR A 302 -6.46 4.92 -16.98
CA THR A 302 -6.13 6.30 -16.61
C THR A 302 -7.04 6.82 -15.50
N ASN A 303 -6.56 7.83 -14.77
CA ASN A 303 -7.38 8.52 -13.78
C ASN A 303 -8.58 9.25 -14.43
N GLU A 304 -8.42 9.73 -15.67
CA GLU A 304 -9.48 10.39 -16.42
C GLU A 304 -10.63 9.41 -16.70
N GLU A 305 -10.31 8.22 -17.26
CA GLU A 305 -11.30 7.16 -17.45
C GLU A 305 -11.99 6.74 -16.13
N THR A 306 -11.22 6.68 -15.03
CA THR A 306 -11.77 6.37 -13.70
C THR A 306 -12.87 7.36 -13.31
N MET A 307 -12.65 8.64 -13.52
CA MET A 307 -13.61 9.68 -13.17
C MET A 307 -14.83 9.69 -14.09
N GLN A 308 -14.66 9.41 -15.36
CA GLN A 308 -15.75 9.29 -16.32
C GLN A 308 -16.68 8.12 -15.92
N VAL A 309 -16.09 6.96 -15.62
CA VAL A 309 -16.84 5.78 -15.17
C VAL A 309 -17.56 6.04 -13.86
N ALA A 310 -16.90 6.66 -12.88
CA ALA A 310 -17.52 6.95 -11.59
C ALA A 310 -18.74 7.85 -11.74
N TYR A 311 -18.63 8.89 -12.55
CA TYR A 311 -19.75 9.78 -12.81
C TYR A 311 -20.91 9.06 -13.55
N GLU A 312 -20.60 8.24 -14.54
CA GLU A 312 -21.60 7.44 -15.27
C GLU A 312 -22.38 6.52 -14.31
N LEU A 313 -21.70 5.91 -13.34
CA LEU A 313 -22.35 5.10 -12.32
C LEU A 313 -23.31 5.91 -11.46
N GLU A 314 -22.89 7.11 -11.02
CA GLU A 314 -23.73 8.00 -10.23
C GLU A 314 -25.00 8.42 -10.98
N GLN A 315 -24.89 8.69 -12.30
CA GLN A 315 -26.05 9.00 -13.15
C GLN A 315 -27.05 7.82 -13.25
N ARG A 316 -26.55 6.60 -13.12
CA ARG A 316 -27.39 5.37 -13.07
C ARG A 316 -27.90 5.04 -11.67
N GLY A 317 -27.67 5.92 -10.69
CA GLY A 317 -28.07 5.72 -9.30
C GLY A 317 -27.20 4.68 -8.57
N LEU A 318 -26.02 4.33 -9.11
CA LEU A 318 -25.07 3.42 -8.48
C LEU A 318 -24.02 4.23 -7.72
N HIS A 319 -23.81 3.90 -6.46
CA HIS A 319 -22.79 4.57 -5.67
C HIS A 319 -21.36 4.12 -6.07
N ALA A 320 -20.51 5.05 -6.44
CA ALA A 320 -19.12 4.79 -6.84
C ALA A 320 -18.15 5.22 -5.74
N THR A 321 -17.27 4.29 -5.32
CA THR A 321 -16.12 4.60 -4.48
C THR A 321 -14.87 4.70 -5.34
N VAL A 322 -14.33 5.91 -5.49
CA VAL A 322 -13.18 6.18 -6.35
C VAL A 322 -11.89 6.14 -5.55
N ALA A 323 -10.99 5.20 -5.89
CA ALA A 323 -9.62 5.22 -5.39
C ALA A 323 -8.75 6.11 -6.29
N GLN A 324 -8.70 7.39 -5.97
CA GLN A 324 -7.86 8.33 -6.70
C GLN A 324 -6.85 8.99 -5.76
N SER A 325 -5.54 8.87 -6.08
CA SER A 325 -4.57 9.76 -5.49
C SER A 325 -4.67 11.10 -6.19
N MET A 326 -5.09 12.09 -5.46
CA MET A 326 -5.00 13.47 -5.92
C MET A 326 -3.52 13.87 -5.89
N GLY A 327 -2.87 13.85 -7.05
CA GLY A 327 -1.45 14.18 -7.16
C GLY A 327 -1.13 15.55 -6.58
N GLY A 328 -0.05 15.63 -5.80
CA GLY A 328 0.52 16.90 -5.36
C GLY A 328 0.42 17.23 -3.88
N PHE A 329 -0.17 16.36 -3.02
CA PHE A 329 -0.10 16.54 -1.58
C PHE A 329 0.12 15.22 -0.82
N ARG A 330 0.61 15.31 0.41
CA ARG A 330 0.86 14.18 1.32
C ARG A 330 -0.34 13.95 2.22
N PHE A 331 -0.58 12.71 2.64
CA PHE A 331 -1.65 12.35 3.59
C PHE A 331 -1.65 13.23 4.84
N GLY A 332 -0.48 13.52 5.40
CA GLY A 332 -0.31 14.40 6.56
C GLY A 332 -0.75 15.85 6.35
N ASN A 333 -1.07 16.27 5.11
CA ASN A 333 -1.58 17.62 4.83
C ASN A 333 -3.10 17.70 4.87
N LEU A 334 -3.83 16.57 4.97
CA LEU A 334 -5.28 16.61 5.17
C LEU A 334 -5.64 17.42 6.42
N ALA A 335 -6.67 18.24 6.32
CA ALA A 335 -7.12 19.10 7.42
C ALA A 335 -7.49 18.28 8.66
N GLU A 336 -8.13 17.13 8.47
CA GLU A 336 -8.48 16.18 9.52
C GLU A 336 -7.25 15.64 10.24
N VAL A 337 -6.21 15.24 9.49
CA VAL A 337 -4.93 14.75 10.05
C VAL A 337 -4.22 15.87 10.80
N ARG A 338 -4.17 17.08 10.23
CA ARG A 338 -3.55 18.26 10.87
C ARG A 338 -4.28 18.65 12.15
N TYR A 339 -5.60 18.59 12.15
CA TYR A 339 -6.40 18.87 13.34
C TYR A 339 -6.12 17.82 14.43
N PHE A 340 -6.13 16.53 14.09
CA PHE A 340 -5.80 15.45 15.02
C PHE A 340 -4.41 15.65 15.66
N LEU A 341 -3.39 15.92 14.84
CA LEU A 341 -2.04 16.20 15.32
C LEU A 341 -1.97 17.43 16.24
N LYS A 342 -2.76 18.46 15.95
CA LYS A 342 -2.86 19.66 16.80
C LYS A 342 -3.49 19.33 18.16
N GLN A 343 -4.53 18.49 18.20
CA GLN A 343 -5.17 18.07 19.46
C GLN A 343 -4.23 17.23 20.35
N LEU A 344 -3.33 16.45 19.77
CA LEU A 344 -2.31 15.70 20.52
C LEU A 344 -1.36 16.61 21.30
N GLY A 345 -1.21 17.90 20.92
CA GLY A 345 -0.38 18.89 21.63
C GLY A 345 1.09 18.46 21.77
N GLY A 346 1.83 19.14 22.68
CA GLY A 346 3.14 18.71 23.19
C GLY A 346 4.17 18.30 22.12
N LYS A 347 4.69 19.23 21.30
CA LYS A 347 5.66 18.92 20.23
C LYS A 347 6.94 18.26 20.76
N ASP A 348 7.27 18.46 22.02
CA ASP A 348 8.51 18.00 22.67
C ASP A 348 8.31 16.66 23.42
N ASP A 349 7.05 16.20 23.60
CA ASP A 349 6.78 14.92 24.25
C ASP A 349 7.19 13.76 23.33
N VAL A 350 8.02 12.85 23.79
CA VAL A 350 8.43 11.67 23.03
C VAL A 350 7.27 10.69 22.88
N THR A 351 6.45 10.52 23.94
CA THR A 351 5.33 9.60 24.01
C THR A 351 4.00 10.33 24.06
N ILE A 352 2.95 9.70 23.54
CA ILE A 352 1.57 10.17 23.61
C ILE A 352 0.82 9.24 24.58
N THR A 353 0.20 9.82 25.63
CA THR A 353 -0.61 9.01 26.56
C THR A 353 -1.91 8.57 25.90
N LYS A 354 -2.46 7.44 26.37
CA LYS A 354 -3.74 6.91 25.85
C LYS A 354 -4.90 7.89 26.06
N GLU A 355 -4.87 8.67 27.14
CA GLU A 355 -5.88 9.69 27.45
C GLU A 355 -5.83 10.82 26.41
N LYS A 356 -4.65 11.39 26.13
CA LYS A 356 -4.44 12.42 25.10
C LYS A 356 -4.83 11.91 23.71
N TRP A 357 -4.50 10.65 23.40
CA TRP A 357 -4.85 10.02 22.14
C TRP A 357 -6.37 9.92 21.96
N ASN A 358 -7.07 9.40 22.97
CA ASN A 358 -8.52 9.22 22.92
C ASN A 358 -9.26 10.58 22.85
N GLU A 359 -8.79 11.59 23.60
CA GLU A 359 -9.34 12.94 23.54
C GLU A 359 -9.18 13.55 22.15
N ALA A 360 -7.98 13.45 21.55
CA ALA A 360 -7.72 13.96 20.20
C ALA A 360 -8.58 13.25 19.15
N LYS A 361 -8.73 11.94 19.28
CA LYS A 361 -9.59 11.10 18.42
C LYS A 361 -11.05 11.57 18.49
N GLN A 362 -11.61 11.70 19.70
CA GLN A 362 -12.98 12.12 19.90
C GLN A 362 -13.23 13.52 19.32
N ARG A 363 -12.40 14.50 19.66
CA ARG A 363 -12.52 15.88 19.15
C ARG A 363 -12.45 15.95 17.62
N THR A 364 -11.58 15.12 17.02
CA THR A 364 -11.45 15.08 15.56
C THR A 364 -12.72 14.53 14.92
N PHE A 365 -13.27 13.45 15.46
CA PHE A 365 -14.48 12.84 14.92
C PHE A 365 -15.72 13.73 15.08
N GLU A 366 -15.83 14.45 16.19
CA GLU A 366 -16.89 15.44 16.42
C GLU A 366 -16.77 16.63 15.45
N THR A 367 -15.56 17.19 15.29
CA THR A 367 -15.34 18.38 14.45
C THR A 367 -15.55 18.10 12.97
N TYR A 368 -15.24 16.88 12.52
CA TYR A 368 -15.30 16.49 11.11
C TYR A 368 -16.42 15.47 10.83
N ALA A 369 -17.47 15.45 11.64
CA ALA A 369 -18.58 14.49 11.52
C ALA A 369 -19.27 14.53 10.14
N SER A 370 -19.30 15.70 9.47
CA SER A 370 -19.85 15.87 8.12
C SER A 370 -18.85 15.62 6.98
N SER A 371 -17.55 15.44 7.29
CA SER A 371 -16.54 15.24 6.27
C SER A 371 -16.62 13.84 5.66
N THR A 372 -16.58 13.74 4.34
CA THR A 372 -16.45 12.45 3.63
C THR A 372 -15.11 11.75 3.89
N CYS A 373 -14.10 12.48 4.39
CA CYS A 373 -12.81 11.91 4.81
C CYS A 373 -12.82 11.31 6.23
N LEU A 374 -13.94 11.37 6.97
CA LEU A 374 -14.00 10.84 8.32
C LEU A 374 -13.67 9.33 8.37
N ASN A 375 -14.19 8.55 7.42
CA ASN A 375 -13.91 7.12 7.35
C ASN A 375 -12.41 6.83 7.14
N ILE A 376 -11.73 7.67 6.36
CA ILE A 376 -10.27 7.60 6.15
C ILE A 376 -9.54 7.79 7.48
N MET A 377 -9.97 8.77 8.29
CA MET A 377 -9.40 9.02 9.61
C MET A 377 -9.67 7.88 10.60
N GLN A 378 -10.86 7.28 10.56
CA GLN A 378 -11.21 6.14 11.41
C GLN A 378 -10.30 4.94 11.12
N HIS A 379 -10.11 4.59 9.84
CA HIS A 379 -9.22 3.49 9.44
C HIS A 379 -7.76 3.80 9.80
N PHE A 380 -7.29 5.03 9.52
CA PHE A 380 -5.93 5.45 9.86
C PHE A 380 -5.64 5.28 11.35
N ILE A 381 -6.52 5.78 12.22
CA ILE A 381 -6.34 5.70 13.69
C ILE A 381 -6.43 4.25 14.15
N SER A 382 -7.41 3.49 13.69
CA SER A 382 -7.58 2.07 14.05
C SER A 382 -6.37 1.22 13.67
N ASP A 383 -5.82 1.42 12.48
CA ASP A 383 -4.66 0.68 12.00
C ASP A 383 -3.40 0.99 12.80
N PHE A 384 -3.23 2.26 13.21
CA PHE A 384 -2.14 2.65 14.09
C PHE A 384 -2.28 2.02 15.48
N GLU A 385 -3.48 2.07 16.08
CA GLU A 385 -3.78 1.47 17.39
C GLU A 385 -3.49 -0.04 17.43
N ILE A 386 -3.81 -0.78 16.37
CA ILE A 386 -3.59 -2.24 16.29
C ILE A 386 -2.09 -2.56 16.17
N THR A 387 -1.34 -1.76 15.45
CA THR A 387 0.07 -2.06 15.15
C THR A 387 1.04 -1.56 16.21
N HIS A 388 0.63 -0.62 17.07
CA HIS A 388 1.47 0.01 18.09
C HIS A 388 0.87 -0.15 19.48
N GLN A 389 1.60 -0.82 20.39
CA GLN A 389 1.18 -0.95 21.80
C GLN A 389 1.40 0.34 22.61
N SER A 390 2.44 1.07 22.27
CA SER A 390 2.79 2.38 22.82
C SER A 390 2.85 3.40 21.70
N TYR A 391 2.39 4.63 21.99
CA TYR A 391 2.29 5.66 20.96
C TYR A 391 3.47 6.61 21.06
N TYR A 392 4.48 6.43 20.21
CA TYR A 392 5.59 7.34 20.05
C TYR A 392 5.30 8.36 18.95
N ARG A 393 5.68 9.62 19.18
CA ARG A 393 5.50 10.65 18.15
C ARG A 393 6.32 10.39 16.88
N SER A 394 7.50 9.79 17.07
CA SER A 394 8.33 9.36 15.95
C SER A 394 7.58 8.41 15.03
N ASP A 395 6.99 7.37 15.62
CA ASP A 395 6.30 6.32 14.89
C ASP A 395 5.04 6.86 14.21
N LEU A 396 4.28 7.73 14.90
CA LEU A 396 3.11 8.38 14.30
C LEU A 396 3.50 9.29 13.12
N ARG A 397 4.61 10.02 13.23
CA ARG A 397 5.10 10.89 12.14
C ARG A 397 5.52 10.07 10.93
N GLU A 398 6.27 9.02 11.13
CA GLU A 398 6.68 8.08 10.10
C GLU A 398 5.46 7.41 9.46
N TYR A 399 4.53 6.95 10.30
CA TYR A 399 3.28 6.36 9.88
C TYR A 399 2.50 7.28 8.94
N ILE A 400 2.33 8.54 9.27
CA ILE A 400 1.65 9.54 8.45
C ILE A 400 2.43 9.82 7.16
N PHE A 401 3.76 9.89 7.24
CA PHE A 401 4.60 10.18 6.09
C PHE A 401 4.50 9.13 4.99
N GLU A 402 4.47 7.85 5.35
CA GLU A 402 4.35 6.73 4.42
C GLU A 402 2.92 6.46 3.97
N SER A 403 1.92 6.97 4.69
CA SER A 403 0.51 6.72 4.39
C SER A 403 0.05 7.47 3.15
N LYS A 404 -0.80 6.79 2.38
CA LYS A 404 -1.54 7.36 1.26
C LYS A 404 -3.03 7.30 1.56
N ILE A 405 -3.80 8.19 0.96
CA ILE A 405 -5.27 8.20 1.15
C ILE A 405 -5.87 6.85 0.75
N GLU A 406 -5.37 6.28 -0.34
CA GLU A 406 -5.84 5.00 -0.89
C GLU A 406 -5.70 3.83 0.08
N ASP A 407 -4.75 3.89 1.02
CA ASP A 407 -4.52 2.83 2.01
C ASP A 407 -5.71 2.67 2.97
N PHE A 408 -6.49 3.73 3.16
CA PHE A 408 -7.60 3.80 4.11
C PHE A 408 -8.99 3.82 3.46
N ILE A 409 -9.06 3.75 2.12
CA ILE A 409 -10.33 3.64 1.41
C ILE A 409 -10.76 2.17 1.44
N ALA A 410 -11.76 1.84 2.24
CA ALA A 410 -12.38 0.53 2.21
C ALA A 410 -13.27 0.40 0.96
N ALA A 411 -13.28 -0.81 0.36
CA ALA A 411 -14.31 -1.16 -0.61
C ALA A 411 -15.60 -1.43 0.17
N ASP A 412 -16.60 -0.56 0.05
CA ASP A 412 -17.94 -0.81 0.58
C ASP A 412 -18.64 -1.85 -0.31
N GLU A 413 -19.22 -2.89 0.29
CA GLU A 413 -19.99 -3.92 -0.44
C GLU A 413 -21.22 -3.36 -1.17
N ARG A 414 -21.67 -2.15 -0.81
CA ARG A 414 -22.80 -1.46 -1.43
C ARG A 414 -22.40 -0.48 -2.52
N SER A 415 -21.13 -0.30 -2.76
CA SER A 415 -20.58 0.61 -3.77
C SER A 415 -19.76 -0.12 -4.81
N VAL A 416 -19.70 0.44 -6.02
CA VAL A 416 -18.82 -0.01 -7.08
C VAL A 416 -17.46 0.67 -6.89
N PHE A 417 -16.41 -0.12 -6.70
CA PHE A 417 -15.06 0.41 -6.59
C PHE A 417 -14.52 0.76 -7.97
N VAL A 418 -14.15 2.02 -8.20
CA VAL A 418 -13.61 2.48 -9.48
C VAL A 418 -12.18 2.96 -9.29
N SER A 419 -11.24 2.38 -10.05
CA SER A 419 -9.84 2.78 -9.95
C SER A 419 -9.04 2.44 -11.20
N THR A 420 -7.80 2.95 -11.26
CA THR A 420 -6.85 2.43 -12.24
C THR A 420 -6.36 1.04 -11.84
N ILE A 421 -5.94 0.23 -12.84
CA ILE A 421 -5.36 -1.10 -12.60
C ILE A 421 -4.19 -1.04 -11.60
N HIS A 422 -3.32 -0.02 -11.72
CA HIS A 422 -2.18 0.18 -10.83
C HIS A 422 -2.57 0.29 -9.35
N LYS A 423 -3.66 1.02 -9.06
CA LYS A 423 -4.16 1.22 -7.69
C LYS A 423 -4.98 0.05 -7.15
N ALA A 424 -5.46 -0.80 -8.05
CA ALA A 424 -6.11 -2.05 -7.68
C ALA A 424 -5.11 -3.18 -7.38
N LYS A 425 -3.80 -2.99 -7.62
CA LYS A 425 -2.77 -3.98 -7.25
C LYS A 425 -2.86 -4.26 -5.74
N GLY A 426 -2.80 -5.53 -5.36
CA GLY A 426 -3.00 -5.98 -3.98
C GLY A 426 -4.47 -6.21 -3.58
N ARG A 427 -5.44 -5.59 -4.27
CA ARG A 427 -6.88 -5.77 -3.99
C ARG A 427 -7.48 -6.91 -4.81
N GLU A 428 -8.69 -7.37 -4.41
CA GLU A 428 -9.42 -8.44 -5.09
C GLU A 428 -10.93 -8.24 -4.93
N PHE A 429 -11.70 -8.60 -5.97
CA PHE A 429 -13.14 -8.34 -6.04
C PHE A 429 -13.89 -9.55 -6.60
N ASP A 430 -15.14 -9.74 -6.18
CA ASP A 430 -15.97 -10.81 -6.72
C ASP A 430 -16.28 -10.60 -8.20
N ASN A 431 -16.55 -9.35 -8.59
CA ASN A 431 -16.85 -8.95 -9.96
C ASN A 431 -15.85 -7.89 -10.42
N VAL A 432 -15.20 -8.07 -11.57
CA VAL A 432 -14.30 -7.08 -12.16
C VAL A 432 -14.75 -6.78 -13.59
N TYR A 433 -14.97 -5.51 -13.87
CA TYR A 433 -15.12 -4.96 -15.21
C TYR A 433 -13.80 -4.32 -15.63
N LEU A 434 -13.11 -4.91 -16.58
CA LEU A 434 -11.80 -4.44 -17.05
C LEU A 434 -11.99 -3.57 -18.29
N MET A 435 -11.84 -2.25 -18.10
CA MET A 435 -11.97 -1.21 -19.14
C MET A 435 -10.64 -1.02 -19.87
N SER A 436 -10.16 -2.08 -20.51
CA SER A 436 -8.89 -2.02 -21.24
C SER A 436 -8.91 -3.00 -22.39
N ALA A 437 -8.64 -2.50 -23.58
CA ALA A 437 -8.40 -3.37 -24.73
C ALA A 437 -7.14 -4.23 -24.48
N ILE A 438 -7.11 -5.42 -25.06
CA ILE A 438 -5.93 -6.30 -25.03
C ILE A 438 -4.76 -5.52 -25.63
N PRO A 439 -3.62 -5.39 -24.95
CA PRO A 439 -2.48 -4.62 -25.44
C PRO A 439 -1.69 -5.43 -26.48
N ASP A 440 -2.16 -5.40 -27.72
CA ASP A 440 -1.42 -5.97 -28.86
C ASP A 440 -0.37 -4.97 -29.35
N GLY A 441 0.91 -5.39 -29.40
CA GLY A 441 2.05 -4.57 -29.85
C GLY A 441 2.47 -3.45 -28.88
N ARG A 442 2.05 -3.48 -27.61
CA ARG A 442 2.41 -2.51 -26.56
C ARG A 442 3.61 -2.96 -25.73
N SER A 443 4.01 -2.09 -24.78
CA SER A 443 5.12 -2.39 -23.86
C SER A 443 4.85 -3.59 -22.97
N VAL A 444 5.92 -4.20 -22.45
CA VAL A 444 5.82 -5.31 -21.48
C VAL A 444 5.06 -4.86 -20.23
N ASP A 445 5.22 -3.60 -19.81
CA ASP A 445 4.52 -3.03 -18.66
C ASP A 445 3.00 -2.93 -18.90
N ASP A 446 2.56 -2.58 -20.12
CA ASP A 446 1.14 -2.62 -20.48
C ASP A 446 0.59 -4.05 -20.42
N MET A 447 1.37 -5.03 -20.87
CA MET A 447 0.97 -6.44 -20.83
C MET A 447 0.84 -6.94 -19.39
N ARG A 448 1.78 -6.63 -18.53
CA ARG A 448 1.74 -6.95 -17.10
C ARG A 448 0.59 -6.24 -16.39
N SER A 449 0.37 -4.96 -16.71
CA SER A 449 -0.77 -4.19 -16.15
C SER A 449 -2.11 -4.85 -16.51
N TYR A 450 -2.29 -5.25 -17.76
CA TYR A 450 -3.50 -5.98 -18.18
C TYR A 450 -3.66 -7.31 -17.43
N TYR A 451 -2.57 -8.07 -17.28
CA TYR A 451 -2.57 -9.32 -16.50
C TYR A 451 -2.94 -9.09 -15.03
N VAL A 452 -2.44 -8.01 -14.42
CA VAL A 452 -2.85 -7.61 -13.06
C VAL A 452 -4.36 -7.36 -13.03
N GLY A 453 -4.92 -6.65 -14.02
CA GLY A 453 -6.36 -6.42 -14.11
C GLY A 453 -7.18 -7.70 -14.17
N LEU A 454 -6.79 -8.65 -15.03
CA LEU A 454 -7.44 -9.97 -15.15
C LEU A 454 -7.49 -10.71 -13.80
N THR A 455 -6.40 -10.67 -13.06
CA THR A 455 -6.20 -11.45 -11.83
C THR A 455 -6.76 -10.82 -10.56
N ARG A 456 -7.48 -9.67 -10.67
CA ARG A 456 -8.20 -9.07 -9.54
C ARG A 456 -9.55 -9.74 -9.29
N ALA A 457 -10.10 -10.45 -10.27
CA ALA A 457 -11.41 -11.08 -10.18
C ALA A 457 -11.38 -12.41 -9.41
N LYS A 458 -12.40 -12.61 -8.53
CA LYS A 458 -12.62 -13.87 -7.81
C LYS A 458 -13.62 -14.76 -8.56
N ARG A 459 -14.76 -14.22 -9.00
CA ARG A 459 -15.89 -14.96 -9.58
C ARG A 459 -16.18 -14.58 -11.02
N ASN A 460 -16.39 -13.30 -11.30
CA ASN A 460 -16.80 -12.85 -12.61
C ASN A 460 -15.82 -11.80 -13.16
N LEU A 461 -15.41 -12.01 -14.41
CA LEU A 461 -14.55 -11.09 -15.15
C LEU A 461 -15.27 -10.66 -16.43
N TYR A 462 -15.44 -9.36 -16.58
CA TYR A 462 -16.04 -8.72 -17.75
C TYR A 462 -14.97 -7.93 -18.49
N LEU A 463 -14.68 -8.32 -19.73
CA LEU A 463 -13.71 -7.67 -20.60
C LEU A 463 -14.44 -6.66 -21.51
N VAL A 464 -14.23 -5.38 -21.30
CA VAL A 464 -14.87 -4.34 -22.11
C VAL A 464 -13.97 -4.02 -23.30
N THR A 465 -14.44 -4.33 -24.51
CA THR A 465 -13.63 -4.24 -25.75
C THR A 465 -13.59 -2.84 -26.34
N ASN A 466 -14.63 -2.03 -26.14
CA ASN A 466 -14.65 -0.63 -26.49
C ASN A 466 -14.74 0.21 -25.20
N PRO A 467 -13.61 0.54 -24.58
CA PRO A 467 -13.59 1.30 -23.33
C PRO A 467 -13.94 2.79 -23.54
N GLN A 468 -14.06 3.26 -24.77
CA GLN A 468 -14.48 4.64 -25.04
C GLN A 468 -15.98 4.77 -24.71
N THR A 469 -16.26 5.41 -23.62
CA THR A 469 -17.59 5.90 -23.30
C THR A 469 -17.71 7.31 -23.90
N GLU A 470 -18.64 7.50 -24.84
CA GLU A 470 -19.13 8.84 -25.13
C GLU A 470 -19.95 9.27 -23.89
N CYS A 471 -19.26 9.78 -22.89
CA CYS A 471 -19.92 10.23 -21.68
C CYS A 471 -20.65 11.54 -21.97
N SER A 472 -21.92 11.60 -21.61
CA SER A 472 -22.69 12.86 -21.59
C SER A 472 -22.16 13.82 -20.51
N SER A 473 -21.32 13.33 -19.60
CA SER A 473 -20.83 14.06 -18.44
C SER A 473 -19.46 13.55 -17.98
N VAL A 474 -18.71 14.39 -17.28
CA VAL A 474 -17.32 14.16 -16.84
C VAL A 474 -17.09 14.76 -15.47
N SER A 475 -16.35 14.07 -14.64
CA SER A 475 -15.83 14.59 -13.38
C SER A 475 -14.37 15.03 -13.54
N LEU A 476 -14.08 16.30 -13.24
CA LEU A 476 -12.78 16.93 -13.38
C LEU A 476 -12.20 17.27 -12.00
N PRO A 477 -11.36 16.40 -11.43
CA PRO A 477 -10.71 16.67 -10.15
C PRO A 477 -9.61 17.72 -10.31
N LEU A 478 -9.62 18.69 -9.42
CA LEU A 478 -8.57 19.70 -9.31
C LEU A 478 -7.49 19.20 -8.35
N ASN A 479 -6.23 19.33 -8.75
CA ASN A 479 -5.07 19.07 -7.89
C ASN A 479 -4.36 20.39 -7.50
N MET A 480 -3.29 20.31 -6.71
CA MET A 480 -2.55 21.49 -6.24
C MET A 480 -2.02 22.40 -7.35
N LYS A 481 -1.80 21.91 -8.58
CA LYS A 481 -1.35 22.72 -9.73
C LYS A 481 -2.50 23.42 -10.44
N ASP A 482 -3.72 22.90 -10.29
CA ASP A 482 -4.92 23.40 -10.96
C ASP A 482 -5.57 24.55 -10.19
N VAL A 483 -5.17 24.80 -8.94
CA VAL A 483 -5.63 25.92 -8.11
C VAL A 483 -4.53 26.97 -7.96
N TRP A 484 -4.92 28.24 -7.86
CA TRP A 484 -4.00 29.35 -7.64
C TRP A 484 -3.63 29.44 -6.17
N LEU A 485 -2.47 28.91 -5.78
CA LEU A 485 -2.06 28.76 -4.39
C LEU A 485 -1.92 30.09 -3.65
N ASP A 486 -1.43 31.15 -4.30
CA ASP A 486 -1.29 32.45 -3.65
C ASP A 486 -2.64 33.10 -3.30
N PHE A 487 -3.72 32.71 -3.97
CA PHE A 487 -5.07 33.15 -3.63
C PHE A 487 -5.45 32.78 -2.19
N PHE A 488 -5.02 31.61 -1.72
CA PHE A 488 -5.34 31.13 -0.36
C PHE A 488 -4.64 31.91 0.77
N ARG A 489 -3.65 32.76 0.46
CA ARG A 489 -2.98 33.61 1.45
C ARG A 489 -3.92 34.66 2.04
N GLY A 490 -4.95 35.10 1.28
CA GLY A 490 -5.92 36.12 1.69
C GLY A 490 -7.22 35.61 2.31
N ILE A 491 -7.52 34.29 2.20
CA ILE A 491 -8.87 33.76 2.49
C ILE A 491 -8.87 32.59 3.53
N LYS A 492 -7.84 32.51 4.35
CA LYS A 492 -7.61 31.38 5.28
C LYS A 492 -8.86 31.01 6.10
N GLU A 493 -9.56 31.98 6.65
CA GLU A 493 -10.70 31.73 7.55
C GLU A 493 -11.88 31.09 6.82
N HIS A 494 -12.13 31.48 5.59
CA HIS A 494 -13.25 30.95 4.80
C HIS A 494 -13.03 29.48 4.37
N VAL A 495 -11.77 29.09 4.15
CA VAL A 495 -11.40 27.72 3.75
C VAL A 495 -11.37 26.76 4.93
N LEU A 496 -11.03 27.24 6.15
CA LEU A 496 -10.94 26.40 7.35
C LEU A 496 -12.28 25.77 7.77
N HIS A 497 -13.41 26.39 7.38
CA HIS A 497 -14.75 25.89 7.70
C HIS A 497 -15.26 24.87 6.67
N LEU A 498 -14.63 24.78 5.50
CA LEU A 498 -15.03 23.81 4.49
C LEU A 498 -14.70 22.38 4.93
N ARG A 499 -15.58 21.46 4.56
CA ARG A 499 -15.42 20.02 4.77
C ARG A 499 -15.40 19.30 3.44
N SER A 500 -14.67 18.20 3.35
CA SER A 500 -14.76 17.31 2.20
C SER A 500 -16.21 16.85 2.03
N GLY A 501 -16.76 17.02 0.82
CA GLY A 501 -18.16 16.78 0.52
C GLY A 501 -19.05 18.02 0.39
N ASP A 502 -18.62 19.20 0.88
CA ASP A 502 -19.37 20.44 0.75
C ASP A 502 -19.58 20.85 -0.71
N ASN A 503 -20.74 21.42 -1.01
CA ASN A 503 -21.05 21.93 -2.33
C ASN A 503 -20.47 23.32 -2.52
N LEU A 504 -20.00 23.59 -3.74
CA LEU A 504 -19.49 24.89 -4.18
C LEU A 504 -20.17 25.28 -5.49
N GLN A 505 -20.06 26.56 -5.86
CA GLN A 505 -20.47 27.09 -7.15
C GLN A 505 -19.23 27.49 -7.97
N TYR A 506 -19.28 27.30 -9.28
CA TYR A 506 -18.24 27.77 -10.20
C TYR A 506 -18.71 29.02 -10.92
N LYS A 507 -17.88 30.06 -10.91
CA LYS A 507 -18.12 31.29 -11.67
C LYS A 507 -16.80 31.93 -12.12
N ASP A 508 -16.61 32.10 -13.40
CA ASP A 508 -15.52 32.85 -14.01
C ASP A 508 -14.09 32.46 -13.51
N GLY A 509 -13.88 31.18 -13.25
CA GLY A 509 -12.61 30.67 -12.76
C GLY A 509 -12.44 30.68 -11.23
N TYR A 510 -13.50 31.03 -10.48
CA TYR A 510 -13.55 31.00 -9.04
C TYR A 510 -14.51 29.92 -8.54
N LEU A 511 -14.21 29.35 -7.36
CA LEU A 511 -15.11 28.48 -6.62
C LEU A 511 -15.65 29.26 -5.42
N MET A 512 -16.96 29.25 -5.25
CA MET A 512 -17.67 30.04 -4.23
C MET A 512 -18.43 29.11 -3.31
N ASN A 513 -18.48 29.46 -2.04
CA ASN A 513 -19.32 28.76 -1.05
C ASN A 513 -20.78 29.25 -1.13
N GLU A 514 -21.66 28.70 -0.28
CA GLU A 514 -23.09 29.07 -0.18
C GLU A 514 -23.35 30.54 0.20
N GLN A 515 -22.34 31.25 0.69
CA GLN A 515 -22.39 32.65 1.08
C GLN A 515 -21.84 33.58 -0.03
N ASP A 516 -21.68 33.09 -1.25
CA ASP A 516 -21.08 33.80 -2.40
C ASP A 516 -19.64 34.30 -2.14
N ILE A 517 -18.91 33.65 -1.24
CA ILE A 517 -17.51 33.97 -0.95
C ILE A 517 -16.60 33.08 -1.79
N ASN A 518 -15.63 33.70 -2.50
CA ASN A 518 -14.63 32.95 -3.24
C ASN A 518 -13.72 32.18 -2.28
N VAL A 519 -13.73 30.85 -2.37
CA VAL A 519 -12.95 29.93 -1.53
C VAL A 519 -11.81 29.24 -2.26
N ALA A 520 -11.80 29.31 -3.59
CA ALA A 520 -10.68 28.88 -4.43
C ALA A 520 -10.71 29.63 -5.78
N ALA A 521 -9.55 29.71 -6.43
CA ALA A 521 -9.42 30.22 -7.78
C ALA A 521 -8.63 29.22 -8.62
N LEU A 522 -9.04 29.04 -9.90
CA LEU A 522 -8.30 28.19 -10.83
C LEU A 522 -7.00 28.86 -11.26
N SER A 523 -5.92 28.11 -11.29
CA SER A 523 -4.65 28.52 -11.92
C SER A 523 -4.77 28.51 -13.44
N ALA A 524 -3.74 28.96 -14.16
CA ALA A 524 -3.66 28.80 -15.61
C ALA A 524 -3.84 27.34 -16.04
N SER A 525 -3.15 26.40 -15.37
CA SER A 525 -3.29 24.95 -15.60
C SER A 525 -4.72 24.46 -15.39
N GLY A 526 -5.39 24.89 -14.31
CA GLY A 526 -6.78 24.52 -14.04
C GLY A 526 -7.76 25.05 -15.06
N LYS A 527 -7.54 26.29 -15.52
CA LYS A 527 -8.34 26.91 -16.59
C LYS A 527 -8.15 26.19 -17.93
N ASP A 528 -6.92 25.85 -18.30
CA ASP A 528 -6.62 25.11 -19.54
C ASP A 528 -7.25 23.72 -19.51
N LYS A 529 -7.17 23.05 -18.37
CA LYS A 529 -7.76 21.74 -18.14
C LYS A 529 -9.29 21.75 -18.25
N LEU A 530 -9.94 22.79 -17.70
CA LEU A 530 -11.39 23.00 -17.85
C LEU A 530 -11.75 23.34 -19.29
N LYS A 531 -10.97 24.23 -19.94
CA LYS A 531 -11.18 24.65 -21.31
C LYS A 531 -11.17 23.48 -22.29
N ALA A 532 -10.27 22.50 -22.10
CA ALA A 532 -10.21 21.31 -22.94
C ALA A 532 -11.54 20.53 -22.98
N TRP A 533 -12.40 20.67 -21.96
CA TRP A 533 -13.73 20.08 -21.90
C TRP A 533 -14.82 21.03 -22.39
N THR A 534 -14.75 22.32 -22.04
CA THR A 534 -15.74 23.29 -22.50
C THR A 534 -15.66 23.46 -24.02
N ASP A 535 -14.48 23.38 -24.66
CA ASP A 535 -14.31 23.36 -26.10
C ASP A 535 -14.98 22.15 -26.79
N LYS A 536 -15.24 21.07 -26.03
CA LYS A 536 -15.99 19.87 -26.47
C LYS A 536 -17.50 19.97 -26.18
N GLY A 537 -17.98 21.11 -25.69
CA GLY A 537 -19.40 21.38 -25.41
C GLY A 537 -19.88 20.92 -24.03
N TYR A 538 -18.97 20.77 -23.07
CA TYR A 538 -19.33 20.49 -21.67
C TYR A 538 -19.40 21.78 -20.86
N GLU A 539 -20.32 21.84 -19.90
CA GLU A 539 -20.45 22.93 -18.94
C GLU A 539 -20.37 22.41 -17.51
N VAL A 540 -19.89 23.24 -16.58
CA VAL A 540 -19.83 22.91 -15.15
C VAL A 540 -21.24 22.94 -14.58
N VAL A 541 -21.72 21.79 -14.12
CA VAL A 541 -23.08 21.64 -13.55
C VAL A 541 -23.08 21.62 -12.02
N SER A 542 -22.01 21.12 -11.40
CA SER A 542 -21.85 21.15 -9.95
C SER A 542 -20.37 21.09 -9.57
N VAL A 543 -20.08 21.55 -8.36
CA VAL A 543 -18.73 21.52 -7.78
C VAL A 543 -18.83 21.00 -6.35
N ARG A 544 -17.96 20.08 -5.98
CA ARG A 544 -17.91 19.53 -4.63
C ARG A 544 -16.48 19.55 -4.08
N VAL A 545 -16.32 19.92 -2.81
CA VAL A 545 -15.03 19.87 -2.12
C VAL A 545 -14.58 18.42 -2.05
N SER A 546 -13.39 18.12 -2.60
CA SER A 546 -12.76 16.82 -2.48
C SER A 546 -11.93 16.73 -1.21
N TYR A 547 -11.06 17.73 -1.00
CA TYR A 547 -10.18 17.77 0.17
C TYR A 547 -9.91 19.20 0.61
N THR A 548 -9.80 19.37 1.93
CA THR A 548 -9.21 20.58 2.54
C THR A 548 -7.84 20.21 3.07
N LEU A 549 -6.81 20.99 2.70
CA LEU A 549 -5.42 20.68 2.94
C LEU A 549 -4.71 21.82 3.66
N ALA A 550 -3.73 21.48 4.47
CA ALA A 550 -2.74 22.43 4.96
C ALA A 550 -1.61 22.56 3.93
N TRP A 551 -1.27 23.79 3.58
CA TRP A 551 -0.19 24.12 2.66
C TRP A 551 0.71 25.20 3.25
N LYS A 552 2.02 24.97 3.15
CA LYS A 552 3.05 25.92 3.58
C LYS A 552 3.92 26.27 2.38
N PRO A 553 3.93 27.54 1.93
CA PRO A 553 4.84 28.00 0.89
C PRO A 553 6.31 27.89 1.30
N GLN A 554 7.21 27.70 0.35
CA GLN A 554 8.66 27.64 0.62
C GLN A 554 9.23 28.94 1.19
N ASP A 555 8.64 30.08 0.83
CA ASP A 555 9.02 31.44 1.23
C ASP A 555 8.34 31.93 2.52
N SER A 556 7.52 31.10 3.18
CA SER A 556 6.72 31.49 4.32
C SER A 556 6.78 30.47 5.46
N ASN A 557 6.73 30.97 6.68
CA ASN A 557 6.54 30.13 7.88
C ASN A 557 5.06 29.96 8.26
N ILE A 558 4.14 30.58 7.53
CA ILE A 558 2.71 30.52 7.78
C ILE A 558 2.10 29.36 6.99
N GLU A 559 1.25 28.59 7.65
CA GLU A 559 0.46 27.52 7.05
C GLU A 559 -0.93 28.06 6.66
N TYR A 560 -1.34 27.77 5.44
CA TYR A 560 -2.61 28.16 4.85
C TYR A 560 -3.49 26.94 4.63
N ALA A 561 -4.81 27.15 4.58
CA ALA A 561 -5.75 26.12 4.16
C ALA A 561 -6.00 26.24 2.66
N VAL A 562 -5.97 25.13 1.93
CA VAL A 562 -6.22 25.00 0.50
C VAL A 562 -7.42 24.09 0.29
N CYS A 563 -8.36 24.51 -0.53
CA CYS A 563 -9.50 23.71 -0.96
C CYS A 563 -9.22 23.11 -2.34
N LEU A 564 -9.30 21.80 -2.46
CA LEU A 564 -9.34 21.06 -3.72
C LEU A 564 -10.76 20.57 -3.96
N ALA A 565 -11.24 20.73 -5.18
CA ALA A 565 -12.61 20.41 -5.55
C ALA A 565 -12.66 19.50 -6.78
N ASN A 566 -13.80 18.87 -6.96
CA ASN A 566 -14.16 18.11 -8.13
C ASN A 566 -15.25 18.88 -8.90
N LEU A 567 -14.98 19.21 -10.17
CA LEU A 567 -15.96 19.85 -11.04
C LEU A 567 -16.67 18.76 -11.84
N HIS A 568 -17.99 18.76 -11.76
CA HIS A 568 -18.81 17.89 -12.59
C HIS A 568 -19.28 18.68 -13.80
N LEU A 569 -19.01 18.14 -14.98
CA LEU A 569 -19.34 18.75 -16.25
C LEU A 569 -20.31 17.85 -17.02
N ALA A 570 -21.30 18.45 -17.69
CA ALA A 570 -22.21 17.74 -18.59
C ALA A 570 -22.28 18.44 -19.95
N LYS A 571 -22.50 17.64 -21.00
CA LYS A 571 -22.85 18.19 -22.32
C LYS A 571 -24.23 18.80 -22.26
N GLN A 572 -24.38 20.01 -22.81
CA GLN A 572 -25.71 20.55 -23.04
C GLN A 572 -26.46 19.63 -24.03
N GLU A 573 -27.63 19.14 -23.61
CA GLU A 573 -28.56 18.58 -24.56
C GLU A 573 -28.89 19.67 -25.56
N LYS A 574 -28.55 19.48 -26.81
CA LYS A 574 -29.07 20.33 -27.88
C LYS A 574 -30.58 20.13 -27.86
N THR A 575 -31.30 21.07 -27.26
CA THR A 575 -32.74 21.22 -27.52
C THR A 575 -32.90 21.30 -29.01
N SER A 576 -33.30 20.22 -29.66
CA SER A 576 -33.77 20.22 -31.01
C SER A 576 -35.04 21.09 -31.05
N GLU A 577 -34.86 22.35 -31.52
CA GLU A 577 -35.97 23.13 -32.01
C GLU A 577 -36.58 22.50 -33.28
#